data_9b6d9e5dc1d3dc88b8b6cb251be041cf
#
_entry.id   9b6d9e5dc1d3dc88b8b6cb251be041cf
#
_cell.length_a   1.000
_cell.length_b   1.000
_cell.length_c   1.000
_cell.angle_alpha   90.00
_cell.angle_beta   90.00
_cell.angle_gamma   90.00
#
_symmetry.space_group_name_H-M   'P 1'
#
loop_
_entity.id
_entity.type
_entity.pdbx_description
1 polymer ?
#
loop_
_entity_poly.entity_id
_entity_poly.type
_entity_poly.pdbx_seq_one_letter_code
_entity_poly.pdbx_strand_id
1 'polypeptide(L)'
;MPRRYVITGAGSGIGAAAARMVRETGAEVVGIDLVNSDVTADLATPEGRREAVAAVIEATGGTVDAVIASAGVSTPSPLTVSVNYYGVTELLEALRPALVRSAAPRVAVVSSMSSLQPNSPHLVDALLSGTEVEARAIAEELAADPQTGGLIYSSTKRAISRWVREQSVTPEWAGAGIPLNAVAPGIVTTPMTADLLASEESTAFVDAVVPMPLNYHQPAESIASLLIWLTSPENTHCAGQTIYCDGGSDVVLRGSDAWSWADGRVNEYFQQLTAGRPG
;
A
#
# COMPACT_ATOMS: atom_id res chain seq x y z
N MET A 1 -3.10 1.33 27.97
CA MET A 1 -2.53 2.50 27.26
C MET A 1 -3.28 2.63 25.95
N PRO A 2 -3.47 3.84 25.42
CA PRO A 2 -4.05 4.01 24.09
C PRO A 2 -3.19 3.30 23.04
N ARG A 3 -3.83 2.85 21.96
CA ARG A 3 -3.17 2.20 20.83
C ARG A 3 -2.35 3.23 20.05
N ARG A 4 -1.13 2.88 19.65
CA ARG A 4 -0.18 3.78 18.96
C ARG A 4 -0.13 3.46 17.47
N TYR A 5 -0.54 4.44 16.68
CA TYR A 5 -0.53 4.36 15.22
C TYR A 5 0.62 5.17 14.63
N VAL A 6 1.23 4.63 13.59
CA VAL A 6 2.09 5.37 12.66
C VAL A 6 1.36 5.47 11.33
N ILE A 7 1.22 6.69 10.80
CA ILE A 7 0.49 6.92 9.55
C ILE A 7 1.35 7.78 8.63
N THR A 8 1.77 7.23 7.48
CA THR A 8 2.48 8.01 6.45
C THR A 8 1.49 8.66 5.49
N GLY A 9 1.89 9.78 4.88
CA GLY A 9 0.96 10.58 4.07
C GLY A 9 -0.09 11.28 4.93
N ALA A 10 0.22 11.56 6.20
CA ALA A 10 -0.74 12.07 7.18
C ALA A 10 -1.13 13.54 6.97
N GLY A 11 -0.42 14.27 6.10
CA GLY A 11 -0.69 15.68 5.82
C GLY A 11 -1.84 15.93 4.85
N SER A 12 -2.30 14.93 4.08
CA SER A 12 -3.36 15.10 3.09
C SER A 12 -4.10 13.80 2.76
N GLY A 13 -5.21 13.90 2.03
CA GLY A 13 -5.92 12.78 1.42
C GLY A 13 -6.29 11.66 2.39
N ILE A 14 -6.05 10.41 1.97
CA ILE A 14 -6.41 9.20 2.73
C ILE A 14 -5.68 9.15 4.08
N GLY A 15 -4.38 9.48 4.11
CA GLY A 15 -3.58 9.45 5.34
C GLY A 15 -4.07 10.46 6.36
N ALA A 16 -4.41 11.70 5.94
CA ALA A 16 -4.98 12.71 6.83
C ALA A 16 -6.35 12.30 7.37
N ALA A 17 -7.23 11.72 6.53
CA ALA A 17 -8.50 11.19 6.95
C ALA A 17 -8.32 10.07 7.99
N ALA A 18 -7.43 9.12 7.73
CA ALA A 18 -7.12 8.04 8.67
C ALA A 18 -6.56 8.58 10.00
N ALA A 19 -5.61 9.53 9.95
CA ALA A 19 -5.03 10.12 11.15
C ALA A 19 -6.07 10.83 12.01
N ARG A 20 -6.96 11.61 11.38
CA ARG A 20 -8.07 12.27 12.07
C ARG A 20 -9.01 11.25 12.71
N MET A 21 -9.52 10.28 11.95
CA MET A 21 -10.46 9.29 12.43
C MET A 21 -9.87 8.41 13.55
N VAL A 22 -8.60 8.06 13.47
CA VAL A 22 -7.91 7.31 14.53
C VAL A 22 -7.79 8.15 15.81
N ARG A 23 -7.40 9.44 15.70
CA ARG A 23 -7.35 10.35 16.87
C ARG A 23 -8.70 10.53 17.54
N GLU A 24 -9.78 10.54 16.78
CA GLU A 24 -11.17 10.62 17.31
C GLU A 24 -11.55 9.41 18.19
N THR A 25 -10.88 8.26 18.03
CA THR A 25 -11.05 7.08 18.91
C THR A 25 -10.30 7.20 20.25
N GLY A 26 -9.47 8.22 20.42
CA GLY A 26 -8.59 8.38 21.58
C GLY A 26 -7.25 7.63 21.44
N ALA A 27 -6.94 7.07 20.29
CA ALA A 27 -5.64 6.47 20.00
C ALA A 27 -4.56 7.54 19.75
N GLU A 28 -3.31 7.19 20.02
CA GLU A 28 -2.15 8.03 19.72
C GLU A 28 -1.76 7.85 18.25
N VAL A 29 -1.44 8.95 17.56
CA VAL A 29 -1.02 8.93 16.16
C VAL A 29 0.28 9.70 16.00
N VAL A 30 1.28 9.07 15.42
CA VAL A 30 2.48 9.71 14.88
C VAL A 30 2.32 9.76 13.36
N GLY A 31 1.95 10.93 12.86
CA GLY A 31 1.82 11.20 11.42
C GLY A 31 3.18 11.54 10.81
N ILE A 32 3.47 11.00 9.63
CA ILE A 32 4.68 11.28 8.84
C ILE A 32 4.26 11.86 7.49
N ASP A 33 4.80 13.02 7.12
CA ASP A 33 4.59 13.63 5.79
C ASP A 33 5.72 14.65 5.53
N LEU A 34 5.74 15.22 4.35
CA LEU A 34 6.59 16.37 4.01
C LEU A 34 6.13 17.67 4.68
N VAL A 35 4.82 17.76 4.96
CA VAL A 35 4.17 18.93 5.56
C VAL A 35 2.98 18.50 6.43
N ASN A 36 2.55 19.39 7.32
CA ASN A 36 1.32 19.24 8.12
C ASN A 36 1.23 17.90 8.89
N SER A 37 2.33 17.45 9.49
CA SER A 37 2.39 16.18 10.21
C SER A 37 3.25 16.30 11.48
N ASP A 38 3.20 15.30 12.35
CA ASP A 38 3.96 15.27 13.60
C ASP A 38 5.47 15.09 13.33
N VAL A 39 5.80 14.32 12.30
CA VAL A 39 7.17 14.08 11.82
C VAL A 39 7.27 14.54 10.37
N THR A 40 8.13 15.51 10.11
CA THR A 40 8.47 15.96 8.75
C THR A 40 9.63 15.13 8.24
N ALA A 41 9.40 14.29 7.20
CA ALA A 41 10.45 13.46 6.62
C ALA A 41 10.17 13.17 5.13
N ASP A 42 11.22 13.16 4.32
CA ASP A 42 11.15 12.79 2.90
C ASP A 42 11.40 11.29 2.71
N LEU A 43 10.33 10.53 2.56
CA LEU A 43 10.40 9.08 2.36
C LEU A 43 10.98 8.68 0.98
N ALA A 44 11.20 9.62 0.07
CA ALA A 44 11.91 9.38 -1.18
C ALA A 44 13.41 9.10 -0.97
N THR A 45 13.96 9.49 0.17
CA THR A 45 15.39 9.36 0.45
C THR A 45 15.68 8.34 1.55
N PRO A 46 16.78 7.57 1.45
CA PRO A 46 17.21 6.68 2.53
C PRO A 46 17.42 7.40 3.88
N GLU A 47 17.90 8.63 3.84
CA GLU A 47 18.08 9.50 5.00
C GLU A 47 16.75 9.80 5.67
N GLY A 48 15.78 10.33 4.90
CA GLY A 48 14.46 10.67 5.43
C GLY A 48 13.71 9.46 5.98
N ARG A 49 13.84 8.28 5.35
CA ARG A 49 13.30 7.02 5.90
C ARG A 49 13.88 6.68 7.26
N ARG A 50 15.22 6.81 7.43
CA ARG A 50 15.88 6.58 8.73
C ARG A 50 15.50 7.60 9.80
N GLU A 51 15.42 8.88 9.42
CA GLU A 51 14.99 9.97 10.31
C GLU A 51 13.54 9.76 10.77
N ALA A 52 12.64 9.39 9.85
CA ALA A 52 11.25 9.06 10.17
C ALA A 52 11.15 7.93 11.19
N VAL A 53 11.89 6.83 10.99
CA VAL A 53 11.91 5.69 11.93
C VAL A 53 12.44 6.12 13.31
N ALA A 54 13.53 6.87 13.36
CA ALA A 54 14.11 7.35 14.62
C ALA A 54 13.11 8.22 15.40
N ALA A 55 12.46 9.17 14.73
CA ALA A 55 11.46 10.04 15.35
C ALA A 55 10.23 9.23 15.84
N VAL A 56 9.78 8.24 15.09
CA VAL A 56 8.68 7.33 15.52
C VAL A 56 9.08 6.55 16.77
N ILE A 57 10.27 5.97 16.80
CA ILE A 57 10.75 5.19 17.96
C ILE A 57 10.84 6.06 19.20
N GLU A 58 11.32 7.30 19.06
CA GLU A 58 11.35 8.28 20.16
C GLU A 58 9.93 8.62 20.65
N ALA A 59 9.04 9.00 19.73
CA ALA A 59 7.66 9.41 20.06
C ALA A 59 6.83 8.27 20.69
N THR A 60 7.06 7.02 20.27
CA THR A 60 6.28 5.87 20.75
C THR A 60 6.92 5.11 21.91
N GLY A 61 8.11 5.49 22.36
CA GLY A 61 8.88 4.74 23.35
C GLY A 61 9.26 3.33 22.85
N GLY A 62 9.40 3.16 21.54
CA GLY A 62 9.84 1.93 20.89
C GLY A 62 8.77 0.86 20.73
N THR A 63 7.49 1.18 20.95
CA THR A 63 6.36 0.24 20.68
C THR A 63 5.37 0.88 19.72
N VAL A 64 5.08 0.19 18.62
CA VAL A 64 4.09 0.59 17.61
C VAL A 64 3.03 -0.50 17.53
N ASP A 65 1.76 -0.13 17.65
CA ASP A 65 0.66 -1.09 17.59
C ASP A 65 0.09 -1.23 16.17
N ALA A 66 0.14 -0.17 15.38
CA ALA A 66 -0.39 -0.19 14.03
C ALA A 66 0.39 0.74 13.09
N VAL A 67 0.53 0.32 11.83
CA VAL A 67 1.07 1.16 10.77
C VAL A 67 0.09 1.23 9.61
N ILE A 68 -0.24 2.44 9.17
CA ILE A 68 -0.96 2.71 7.93
C ILE A 68 0.02 3.42 6.98
N ALA A 69 0.53 2.69 5.98
CA ALA A 69 1.43 3.23 4.97
C ALA A 69 0.62 3.78 3.80
N SER A 70 0.34 5.09 3.83
CA SER A 70 -0.52 5.79 2.87
C SER A 70 0.22 6.84 2.01
N ALA A 71 1.49 7.16 2.33
CA ALA A 71 2.27 8.06 1.50
C ALA A 71 2.43 7.51 0.08
N GLY A 72 2.28 8.40 -0.91
CA GLY A 72 2.43 8.02 -2.31
C GLY A 72 2.32 9.22 -3.23
N VAL A 73 2.87 9.07 -4.43
CA VAL A 73 2.82 10.05 -5.52
C VAL A 73 2.49 9.34 -6.84
N SER A 74 1.99 10.09 -7.83
CA SER A 74 1.59 9.55 -9.15
C SER A 74 2.35 10.18 -10.31
N THR A 75 3.47 10.85 -10.06
CA THR A 75 4.27 11.47 -11.10
C THR A 75 4.96 10.42 -11.98
N PRO A 76 5.03 10.60 -13.31
CA PRO A 76 5.76 9.70 -14.19
C PRO A 76 7.28 9.96 -14.10
N SER A 77 7.86 9.56 -12.96
CA SER A 77 9.27 9.80 -12.65
C SER A 77 9.82 8.78 -11.64
N PRO A 78 11.15 8.65 -11.49
CA PRO A 78 11.78 7.80 -10.48
C PRO A 78 11.40 8.11 -9.03
N LEU A 79 10.88 9.33 -8.76
CA LEU A 79 10.34 9.70 -7.45
C LEU A 79 9.22 8.73 -7.01
N THR A 80 8.36 8.35 -7.95
CA THR A 80 7.26 7.41 -7.69
C THR A 80 7.76 6.03 -7.23
N VAL A 81 8.89 5.58 -7.77
CA VAL A 81 9.56 4.35 -7.30
C VAL A 81 10.01 4.49 -5.85
N SER A 82 10.75 5.57 -5.55
CA SER A 82 11.32 5.77 -4.22
C SER A 82 10.25 5.92 -3.13
N VAL A 83 9.18 6.70 -3.38
CA VAL A 83 8.13 6.93 -2.40
C VAL A 83 7.20 5.73 -2.27
N ASN A 84 6.66 5.23 -3.40
CA ASN A 84 5.57 4.24 -3.38
C ASN A 84 6.02 2.83 -3.05
N TYR A 85 7.30 2.51 -3.26
CA TYR A 85 7.81 1.18 -2.96
C TYR A 85 8.83 1.20 -1.83
N TYR A 86 9.98 1.84 -2.00
CA TYR A 86 11.05 1.85 -0.98
C TYR A 86 10.65 2.65 0.26
N GLY A 87 9.94 3.78 0.09
CA GLY A 87 9.37 4.56 1.18
C GLY A 87 8.36 3.79 2.04
N VAL A 88 7.75 2.74 1.48
CA VAL A 88 6.84 1.84 2.20
C VAL A 88 7.61 0.64 2.77
N THR A 89 8.31 -0.11 1.92
CA THR A 89 8.91 -1.40 2.32
C THR A 89 10.04 -1.23 3.34
N GLU A 90 10.97 -0.31 3.11
CA GLU A 90 12.08 -0.08 4.04
C GLU A 90 11.60 0.53 5.37
N LEU A 91 10.62 1.43 5.33
CA LEU A 91 10.02 1.98 6.56
C LEU A 91 9.37 0.86 7.40
N LEU A 92 8.58 0.00 6.77
CA LEU A 92 7.89 -1.09 7.44
C LEU A 92 8.86 -2.11 8.02
N GLU A 93 9.91 -2.48 7.27
CA GLU A 93 10.95 -3.39 7.77
C GLU A 93 11.69 -2.78 8.96
N ALA A 94 12.01 -1.49 8.93
CA ALA A 94 12.69 -0.80 10.03
C ALA A 94 11.79 -0.62 11.27
N LEU A 95 10.47 -0.49 11.10
CA LEU A 95 9.50 -0.40 12.20
C LEU A 95 9.09 -1.78 12.76
N ARG A 96 9.35 -2.88 12.05
CA ARG A 96 8.97 -4.24 12.47
C ARG A 96 9.43 -4.59 13.90
N PRO A 97 10.66 -4.28 14.35
CA PRO A 97 11.06 -4.53 15.74
C PRO A 97 10.19 -3.83 16.78
N ALA A 98 9.63 -2.66 16.45
CA ALA A 98 8.72 -1.94 17.34
C ALA A 98 7.30 -2.54 17.32
N LEU A 99 6.86 -3.05 16.15
CA LEU A 99 5.59 -3.77 16.00
C LEU A 99 5.58 -5.08 16.80
N VAL A 100 6.68 -5.84 16.80
CA VAL A 100 6.80 -7.11 17.56
C VAL A 100 6.61 -6.91 19.07
N ARG A 101 6.84 -5.70 19.60
CA ARG A 101 6.61 -5.37 21.01
C ARG A 101 5.14 -5.15 21.36
N SER A 102 4.29 -4.99 20.37
CA SER A 102 2.85 -4.81 20.58
C SER A 102 2.16 -6.14 20.88
N ALA A 103 1.15 -6.12 21.73
CA ALA A 103 0.29 -7.29 21.99
C ALA A 103 -0.63 -7.63 20.80
N ALA A 104 -0.88 -6.66 19.90
CA ALA A 104 -1.74 -6.85 18.74
C ALA A 104 -1.26 -5.99 17.56
N PRO A 105 -0.07 -6.26 16.99
CA PRO A 105 0.49 -5.47 15.91
C PRO A 105 -0.30 -5.67 14.60
N ARG A 106 -0.50 -4.61 13.82
CA ARG A 106 -1.22 -4.66 12.53
C ARG A 106 -0.61 -3.68 11.53
N VAL A 107 -0.59 -4.08 10.25
CA VAL A 107 -0.08 -3.22 9.17
C VAL A 107 -1.03 -3.23 7.98
N ALA A 108 -1.33 -2.04 7.45
CA ALA A 108 -2.06 -1.85 6.21
C ALA A 108 -1.34 -0.86 5.30
N VAL A 109 -1.29 -1.18 4.01
CA VAL A 109 -0.61 -0.40 2.96
C VAL A 109 -1.63 0.09 1.95
N VAL A 110 -1.48 1.32 1.45
CA VAL A 110 -2.30 1.83 0.35
C VAL A 110 -1.66 1.45 -1.00
N SER A 111 -2.28 0.48 -1.66
CA SER A 111 -2.02 0.13 -3.06
C SER A 111 -2.87 1.00 -4.00
N SER A 112 -3.42 0.44 -5.06
CA SER A 112 -4.36 1.07 -5.99
C SER A 112 -5.00 0.00 -6.88
N MET A 113 -6.21 0.25 -7.41
CA MET A 113 -6.76 -0.54 -8.51
C MET A 113 -5.84 -0.53 -9.74
N SER A 114 -4.99 0.50 -9.89
CA SER A 114 -3.96 0.55 -10.94
C SER A 114 -2.97 -0.62 -10.88
N SER A 115 -2.90 -1.36 -9.80
CA SER A 115 -2.17 -2.63 -9.73
C SER A 115 -2.68 -3.68 -10.74
N LEU A 116 -3.91 -3.52 -11.27
CA LEU A 116 -4.50 -4.36 -12.32
C LEU A 116 -4.27 -3.84 -13.73
N GLN A 117 -3.91 -2.57 -13.87
CA GLN A 117 -3.68 -1.92 -15.15
C GLN A 117 -2.36 -2.36 -15.82
N PRO A 118 -2.16 -2.03 -17.10
CA PRO A 118 -0.89 -2.24 -17.77
C PRO A 118 0.28 -1.69 -16.96
N ASN A 119 1.35 -2.45 -16.86
CA ASN A 119 2.55 -2.12 -16.09
C ASN A 119 3.80 -2.63 -16.81
N SER A 120 4.98 -2.23 -16.37
CA SER A 120 6.27 -2.75 -16.85
C SER A 120 6.69 -3.96 -16.01
N PRO A 121 6.65 -5.19 -16.55
CA PRO A 121 7.16 -6.36 -15.82
C PRO A 121 8.60 -6.19 -15.37
N HIS A 122 9.46 -5.58 -16.21
CA HIS A 122 10.85 -5.31 -15.89
C HIS A 122 11.00 -4.41 -14.65
N LEU A 123 10.19 -3.34 -14.54
CA LEU A 123 10.19 -2.49 -13.35
C LEU A 123 9.64 -3.24 -12.13
N VAL A 124 8.57 -4.03 -12.29
CA VAL A 124 8.01 -4.83 -11.19
C VAL A 124 9.03 -5.82 -10.64
N ASP A 125 9.75 -6.52 -11.52
CA ASP A 125 10.77 -7.50 -11.10
C ASP A 125 11.98 -6.81 -10.44
N ALA A 126 12.41 -5.65 -10.95
CA ALA A 126 13.46 -4.85 -10.32
C ALA A 126 13.06 -4.34 -8.91
N LEU A 127 11.79 -3.95 -8.72
CA LEU A 127 11.26 -3.55 -7.41
C LEU A 127 11.25 -4.71 -6.41
N LEU A 128 10.90 -5.91 -6.84
CA LEU A 128 10.77 -7.08 -5.95
C LEU A 128 12.09 -7.76 -5.62
N SER A 129 13.08 -7.71 -6.53
CA SER A 129 14.29 -8.53 -6.45
C SER A 129 15.59 -7.75 -6.65
N GLY A 130 15.50 -6.49 -7.12
CA GLY A 130 16.64 -5.63 -7.41
C GLY A 130 16.90 -4.60 -6.31
N THR A 131 17.65 -3.57 -6.68
CA THR A 131 17.99 -2.43 -5.84
C THR A 131 17.19 -1.20 -6.21
N GLU A 132 17.10 -0.22 -5.30
CA GLU A 132 16.45 1.07 -5.59
C GLU A 132 17.13 1.78 -6.78
N VAL A 133 18.45 1.67 -6.90
CA VAL A 133 19.21 2.29 -8.01
C VAL A 133 18.78 1.71 -9.35
N GLU A 134 18.67 0.39 -9.47
CA GLU A 134 18.24 -0.30 -10.71
C GLU A 134 16.77 0.05 -11.03
N ALA A 135 15.88 -0.03 -10.06
CA ALA A 135 14.47 0.28 -10.28
C ALA A 135 14.27 1.75 -10.70
N ARG A 136 15.03 2.68 -10.11
CA ARG A 136 15.01 4.10 -10.51
C ARG A 136 15.55 4.33 -11.91
N ALA A 137 16.60 3.61 -12.33
CA ALA A 137 17.14 3.71 -13.69
C ALA A 137 16.10 3.26 -14.73
N ILE A 138 15.42 2.13 -14.48
CA ILE A 138 14.32 1.67 -15.34
C ILE A 138 13.16 2.69 -15.38
N ALA A 139 12.82 3.29 -14.24
CA ALA A 139 11.78 4.32 -14.18
C ALA A 139 12.20 5.59 -14.95
N GLU A 140 13.48 5.97 -14.96
CA GLU A 140 13.99 7.08 -15.78
C GLU A 140 13.81 6.79 -17.27
N GLU A 141 14.15 5.58 -17.73
CA GLU A 141 13.92 5.16 -19.10
C GLU A 141 12.45 5.21 -19.51
N LEU A 142 11.56 4.70 -18.63
CA LEU A 142 10.11 4.74 -18.86
C LEU A 142 9.56 6.18 -18.90
N ALA A 143 10.09 7.06 -18.05
CA ALA A 143 9.67 8.46 -17.96
C ALA A 143 10.08 9.29 -19.18
N ALA A 144 11.13 8.87 -19.90
CA ALA A 144 11.61 9.55 -21.11
C ALA A 144 10.61 9.48 -22.28
N ASP A 145 9.69 8.50 -22.28
CA ASP A 145 8.64 8.34 -23.28
C ASP A 145 7.26 8.58 -22.66
N PRO A 146 6.49 9.58 -23.14
CA PRO A 146 5.13 9.86 -22.67
C PRO A 146 4.16 8.65 -22.75
N GLN A 147 4.42 7.68 -23.63
CA GLN A 147 3.59 6.49 -23.78
C GLN A 147 3.84 5.47 -22.66
N THR A 148 5.02 5.46 -22.06
CA THR A 148 5.41 4.49 -21.03
C THR A 148 5.51 5.07 -19.63
N GLY A 149 5.61 6.40 -19.49
CA GLY A 149 5.72 7.06 -18.18
C GLY A 149 4.59 6.71 -17.20
N GLY A 150 3.36 6.52 -17.70
CA GLY A 150 2.21 6.10 -16.90
C GLY A 150 2.34 4.69 -16.30
N LEU A 151 3.18 3.82 -16.89
CA LEU A 151 3.43 2.47 -16.39
C LEU A 151 4.19 2.45 -15.05
N ILE A 152 4.88 3.54 -14.70
CA ILE A 152 5.69 3.61 -13.46
C ILE A 152 4.77 3.46 -12.25
N TYR A 153 3.69 4.25 -12.18
CA TYR A 153 2.75 4.20 -11.06
C TYR A 153 2.11 2.82 -10.92
N SER A 154 1.55 2.28 -12.00
CA SER A 154 0.91 0.95 -11.97
C SER A 154 1.88 -0.17 -11.62
N SER A 155 3.15 -0.08 -12.06
CA SER A 155 4.20 -1.01 -11.68
C SER A 155 4.50 -0.97 -10.18
N THR A 156 4.61 0.23 -9.57
CA THR A 156 4.83 0.36 -8.13
C THR A 156 3.67 -0.22 -7.33
N LYS A 157 2.41 0.00 -7.77
CA LYS A 157 1.21 -0.52 -7.11
C LYS A 157 1.04 -2.03 -7.30
N ARG A 158 1.48 -2.57 -8.44
CA ARG A 158 1.58 -4.02 -8.65
C ARG A 158 2.64 -4.63 -7.74
N ALA A 159 3.82 -4.05 -7.69
CA ALA A 159 4.93 -4.54 -6.89
C ALA A 159 4.60 -4.52 -5.39
N ILE A 160 4.02 -3.44 -4.86
CA ILE A 160 3.66 -3.37 -3.43
C ILE A 160 2.56 -4.38 -3.07
N SER A 161 1.58 -4.63 -3.94
CA SER A 161 0.56 -5.67 -3.72
C SER A 161 1.17 -7.08 -3.70
N ARG A 162 2.15 -7.34 -4.57
CA ARG A 162 2.90 -8.61 -4.57
C ARG A 162 3.77 -8.73 -3.32
N TRP A 163 4.51 -7.69 -2.96
CA TRP A 163 5.34 -7.66 -1.76
C TRP A 163 4.52 -7.95 -0.49
N VAL A 164 3.37 -7.30 -0.32
CA VAL A 164 2.45 -7.57 0.80
C VAL A 164 2.06 -9.05 0.83
N ARG A 165 1.72 -9.63 -0.32
CA ARG A 165 1.29 -11.03 -0.41
C ARG A 165 2.43 -12.00 -0.09
N GLU A 166 3.64 -11.71 -0.55
CA GLU A 166 4.83 -12.53 -0.33
C GLU A 166 5.32 -12.44 1.13
N GLN A 167 5.42 -11.22 1.66
CA GLN A 167 5.93 -10.98 3.01
C GLN A 167 4.96 -11.44 4.11
N SER A 168 3.66 -11.26 3.90
CA SER A 168 2.64 -11.54 4.92
C SER A 168 2.64 -12.96 5.48
N VAL A 169 3.22 -13.93 4.78
CA VAL A 169 3.25 -15.34 5.18
C VAL A 169 4.61 -15.79 5.71
N THR A 170 5.57 -14.87 5.79
CA THR A 170 6.92 -15.19 6.29
C THR A 170 6.98 -15.28 7.82
N PRO A 171 8.03 -15.93 8.36
CA PRO A 171 8.25 -15.96 9.81
C PRO A 171 8.37 -14.57 10.45
N GLU A 172 8.91 -13.60 9.72
CA GLU A 172 9.13 -12.23 10.15
C GLU A 172 7.84 -11.44 10.33
N TRP A 173 6.78 -11.80 9.60
CA TRP A 173 5.47 -11.15 9.65
C TRP A 173 4.42 -12.04 10.30
N ALA A 174 3.92 -13.08 9.62
CA ALA A 174 2.92 -13.97 10.19
C ALA A 174 3.45 -14.73 11.41
N GLY A 175 4.69 -15.22 11.34
CA GLY A 175 5.35 -15.90 12.47
C GLY A 175 5.52 -15.00 13.69
N ALA A 176 5.66 -13.70 13.50
CA ALA A 176 5.71 -12.69 14.55
C ALA A 176 4.32 -12.17 14.97
N GLY A 177 3.23 -12.70 14.43
CA GLY A 177 1.86 -12.31 14.74
C GLY A 177 1.44 -10.97 14.15
N ILE A 178 2.08 -10.52 13.06
CA ILE A 178 1.81 -9.24 12.39
C ILE A 178 1.02 -9.48 11.09
N PRO A 179 -0.30 -9.36 11.07
CA PRO A 179 -1.07 -9.32 9.83
C PRO A 179 -0.70 -8.10 8.99
N LEU A 180 -0.28 -8.36 7.75
CA LEU A 180 0.09 -7.36 6.75
C LEU A 180 -0.88 -7.44 5.58
N ASN A 181 -1.54 -6.33 5.23
CA ASN A 181 -2.52 -6.25 4.16
C ASN A 181 -2.35 -4.98 3.33
N ALA A 182 -2.99 -4.95 2.15
CA ALA A 182 -3.11 -3.77 1.33
C ALA A 182 -4.59 -3.45 1.04
N VAL A 183 -4.89 -2.16 0.88
CA VAL A 183 -6.14 -1.68 0.29
C VAL A 183 -5.80 -1.09 -1.07
N ALA A 184 -6.58 -1.43 -2.08
CA ALA A 184 -6.46 -0.94 -3.45
C ALA A 184 -7.67 -0.05 -3.79
N PRO A 185 -7.56 1.28 -3.61
CA PRO A 185 -8.63 2.21 -3.94
C PRO A 185 -8.88 2.31 -5.44
N GLY A 186 -10.12 2.63 -5.81
CA GLY A 186 -10.48 3.23 -7.10
C GLY A 186 -10.18 4.73 -7.10
N ILE A 187 -11.06 5.52 -7.75
CA ILE A 187 -10.94 6.98 -7.77
C ILE A 187 -11.41 7.54 -6.41
N VAL A 188 -10.48 8.19 -5.72
CA VAL A 188 -10.72 8.85 -4.42
C VAL A 188 -10.55 10.35 -4.58
N THR A 189 -11.50 11.14 -4.13
CA THR A 189 -11.43 12.61 -4.16
C THR A 189 -10.40 13.09 -3.12
N THR A 190 -9.22 13.47 -3.61
CA THR A 190 -8.05 13.90 -2.81
C THR A 190 -7.25 14.94 -3.59
N PRO A 191 -6.29 15.64 -2.97
CA PRO A 191 -5.37 16.51 -3.72
C PRO A 191 -4.63 15.81 -4.86
N MET A 192 -4.30 14.52 -4.72
CA MET A 192 -3.62 13.73 -5.77
C MET A 192 -4.47 13.59 -7.05
N THR A 193 -5.78 13.52 -6.93
CA THR A 193 -6.71 13.34 -8.05
C THR A 193 -7.36 14.64 -8.53
N ALA A 194 -7.04 15.78 -7.90
CA ALA A 194 -7.68 17.05 -8.20
C ALA A 194 -7.57 17.45 -9.68
N ASP A 195 -6.38 17.33 -10.27
CA ASP A 195 -6.16 17.65 -11.68
C ASP A 195 -6.87 16.67 -12.62
N LEU A 196 -6.95 15.40 -12.24
CA LEU A 196 -7.65 14.36 -13.01
C LEU A 196 -9.18 14.60 -13.04
N LEU A 197 -9.71 15.26 -12.02
CA LEU A 197 -11.14 15.54 -11.86
C LEU A 197 -11.47 17.03 -12.13
N ALA A 198 -10.54 17.80 -12.70
CA ALA A 198 -10.68 19.25 -12.89
C ALA A 198 -11.62 19.65 -14.04
N SER A 199 -11.90 18.75 -14.99
CA SER A 199 -12.79 19.00 -16.13
C SER A 199 -13.67 17.77 -16.42
N GLU A 200 -14.78 17.99 -17.13
CA GLU A 200 -15.65 16.90 -17.60
C GLU A 200 -14.89 15.91 -18.50
N GLU A 201 -14.01 16.41 -19.37
CA GLU A 201 -13.22 15.60 -20.30
C GLU A 201 -12.22 14.71 -19.56
N SER A 202 -11.44 15.29 -18.63
CA SER A 202 -10.46 14.52 -17.83
C SER A 202 -11.18 13.51 -16.89
N THR A 203 -12.30 13.91 -16.30
CA THR A 203 -13.12 13.02 -15.47
C THR A 203 -13.65 11.85 -16.28
N ALA A 204 -14.24 12.09 -17.47
CA ALA A 204 -14.74 11.02 -18.34
C ALA A 204 -13.62 10.06 -18.79
N PHE A 205 -12.41 10.57 -19.04
CA PHE A 205 -11.26 9.73 -19.35
C PHE A 205 -10.87 8.84 -18.16
N VAL A 206 -10.77 9.42 -16.95
CA VAL A 206 -10.43 8.67 -15.73
C VAL A 206 -11.49 7.63 -15.41
N ASP A 207 -12.78 7.96 -15.57
CA ASP A 207 -13.89 7.02 -15.36
C ASP A 207 -13.87 5.85 -16.35
N ALA A 208 -13.42 6.10 -17.59
CA ALA A 208 -13.25 5.03 -18.58
C ALA A 208 -12.08 4.10 -18.25
N VAL A 209 -10.99 4.64 -17.67
CA VAL A 209 -9.79 3.87 -17.30
C VAL A 209 -9.98 3.15 -15.95
N VAL A 210 -10.82 3.69 -15.07
CA VAL A 210 -11.19 3.13 -13.76
C VAL A 210 -12.71 2.98 -13.71
N PRO A 211 -13.29 1.96 -14.37
CA PRO A 211 -14.73 1.80 -14.44
C PRO A 211 -15.28 1.41 -13.05
N MET A 212 -15.96 2.34 -12.39
CA MET A 212 -16.56 2.13 -11.07
C MET A 212 -18.08 1.99 -11.18
N PRO A 213 -18.65 0.76 -11.20
CA PRO A 213 -20.09 0.55 -11.32
C PRO A 213 -20.95 1.21 -10.23
N LEU A 214 -20.39 1.49 -9.04
CA LEU A 214 -21.07 2.29 -8.03
C LEU A 214 -21.30 3.74 -8.47
N ASN A 215 -20.65 4.18 -9.57
CA ASN A 215 -20.89 5.42 -10.29
C ASN A 215 -20.75 6.70 -9.43
N TYR A 216 -19.80 6.71 -8.51
CA TYR A 216 -19.38 7.90 -7.79
C TYR A 216 -17.92 7.77 -7.31
N HIS A 217 -17.21 8.90 -7.26
CA HIS A 217 -15.88 8.96 -6.68
C HIS A 217 -15.98 8.91 -5.16
N GLN A 218 -15.13 8.10 -4.55
CA GLN A 218 -15.23 7.87 -3.12
C GLN A 218 -14.48 8.93 -2.31
N PRO A 219 -14.98 9.31 -1.12
CA PRO A 219 -14.25 10.17 -0.20
C PRO A 219 -13.09 9.40 0.44
N ALA A 220 -12.08 10.14 0.92
CA ALA A 220 -10.92 9.56 1.59
C ALA A 220 -11.29 8.70 2.81
N GLU A 221 -12.37 9.05 3.51
CA GLU A 221 -12.90 8.35 4.67
C GLU A 221 -13.33 6.91 4.37
N SER A 222 -13.79 6.62 3.15
CA SER A 222 -14.14 5.25 2.75
C SER A 222 -12.93 4.31 2.84
N ILE A 223 -11.79 4.78 2.34
CA ILE A 223 -10.53 4.02 2.40
C ILE A 223 -9.97 4.00 3.81
N ALA A 224 -10.01 5.15 4.50
CA ALA A 224 -9.53 5.26 5.88
C ALA A 224 -10.27 4.28 6.81
N SER A 225 -11.59 4.13 6.69
CA SER A 225 -12.39 3.19 7.48
C SER A 225 -11.91 1.75 7.32
N LEU A 226 -11.62 1.31 6.09
CA LEU A 226 -11.10 -0.04 5.83
C LEU A 226 -9.68 -0.22 6.34
N LEU A 227 -8.80 0.78 6.18
CA LEU A 227 -7.44 0.76 6.73
C LEU A 227 -7.45 0.68 8.25
N ILE A 228 -8.34 1.42 8.91
CA ILE A 228 -8.51 1.40 10.37
C ILE A 228 -8.98 0.02 10.82
N TRP A 229 -9.98 -0.58 10.15
CA TRP A 229 -10.41 -1.93 10.48
C TRP A 229 -9.28 -2.96 10.32
N LEU A 230 -8.54 -2.91 9.21
CA LEU A 230 -7.40 -3.81 8.96
C LEU A 230 -6.30 -3.67 10.01
N THR A 231 -6.14 -2.47 10.59
CA THR A 231 -5.13 -2.17 11.60
C THR A 231 -5.67 -2.19 13.03
N SER A 232 -6.93 -2.54 13.22
CA SER A 232 -7.55 -2.73 14.53
C SER A 232 -7.31 -4.13 15.09
N PRO A 233 -7.46 -4.35 16.41
CA PRO A 233 -7.38 -5.67 17.02
C PRO A 233 -8.45 -6.66 16.52
N GLU A 234 -9.57 -6.18 15.98
CA GLU A 234 -10.67 -6.99 15.42
C GLU A 234 -10.22 -7.75 14.17
N ASN A 235 -9.23 -7.26 13.43
CA ASN A 235 -8.59 -8.04 12.38
C ASN A 235 -7.68 -9.10 13.01
N THR A 236 -8.19 -10.29 13.20
CA THR A 236 -7.42 -11.40 13.78
C THR A 236 -6.75 -12.29 12.72
N HIS A 237 -7.34 -12.44 11.51
CA HIS A 237 -6.90 -13.44 10.53
C HIS A 237 -6.86 -12.94 9.06
N CYS A 238 -7.23 -11.69 8.78
CA CYS A 238 -7.03 -11.15 7.45
C CYS A 238 -5.54 -10.79 7.29
N ALA A 239 -4.82 -11.57 6.47
CA ALA A 239 -3.41 -11.40 6.19
C ALA A 239 -3.10 -11.69 4.71
N GLY A 240 -2.19 -10.94 4.11
CA GLY A 240 -1.74 -11.11 2.74
C GLY A 240 -2.75 -10.68 1.66
N GLN A 241 -3.78 -9.95 2.04
CA GLN A 241 -4.82 -9.56 1.10
C GLN A 241 -4.53 -8.19 0.50
N THR A 242 -4.82 -8.05 -0.80
CA THR A 242 -5.05 -6.75 -1.43
C THR A 242 -6.55 -6.62 -1.64
N ILE A 243 -7.19 -5.78 -0.82
CA ILE A 243 -8.64 -5.59 -0.85
C ILE A 243 -8.95 -4.42 -1.78
N TYR A 244 -9.62 -4.70 -2.89
CA TYR A 244 -10.05 -3.69 -3.85
C TYR A 244 -11.28 -2.98 -3.30
N CYS A 245 -11.08 -1.75 -2.85
CA CYS A 245 -12.13 -0.82 -2.44
C CYS A 245 -12.28 0.23 -3.55
N ASP A 246 -12.84 -0.17 -4.67
CA ASP A 246 -12.74 0.49 -5.97
C ASP A 246 -14.07 0.63 -6.71
N GLY A 247 -15.19 0.52 -5.99
CA GLY A 247 -16.53 0.65 -6.57
C GLY A 247 -16.91 -0.43 -7.58
N GLY A 248 -16.17 -1.55 -7.62
CA GLY A 248 -16.40 -2.68 -8.52
C GLY A 248 -15.52 -2.68 -9.77
N SER A 249 -14.53 -1.79 -9.86
CA SER A 249 -13.60 -1.72 -10.99
C SER A 249 -12.84 -3.04 -11.19
N ASP A 250 -12.39 -3.66 -10.11
CA ASP A 250 -11.76 -4.97 -10.12
C ASP A 250 -12.62 -6.03 -10.83
N VAL A 251 -13.90 -6.10 -10.48
CA VAL A 251 -14.82 -7.09 -11.06
C VAL A 251 -15.04 -6.82 -12.55
N VAL A 252 -15.12 -5.56 -12.98
CA VAL A 252 -15.21 -5.19 -14.40
C VAL A 252 -13.97 -5.65 -15.17
N LEU A 253 -12.78 -5.40 -14.62
CA LEU A 253 -11.51 -5.65 -15.32
C LEU A 253 -11.12 -7.13 -15.33
N ARG A 254 -11.30 -7.85 -14.23
CA ARG A 254 -10.91 -9.26 -14.11
C ARG A 254 -12.02 -10.24 -14.42
N GLY A 255 -13.27 -9.79 -14.51
CA GLY A 255 -14.42 -10.64 -14.73
C GLY A 255 -14.86 -11.42 -13.50
N SER A 256 -15.79 -12.35 -13.70
CA SER A 256 -16.43 -13.12 -12.63
C SER A 256 -15.56 -14.24 -12.05
N ASP A 257 -14.53 -14.69 -12.77
CA ASP A 257 -13.65 -15.77 -12.34
C ASP A 257 -12.20 -15.29 -12.19
N ALA A 258 -11.91 -14.72 -11.03
CA ALA A 258 -10.54 -14.34 -10.66
C ALA A 258 -9.77 -15.47 -9.94
N TRP A 259 -10.40 -16.61 -9.68
CA TRP A 259 -9.82 -17.72 -8.91
C TRP A 259 -9.08 -18.73 -9.79
N SER A 260 -9.58 -19.03 -10.99
CA SER A 260 -8.99 -20.02 -11.90
C SER A 260 -7.53 -19.72 -12.30
N TRP A 261 -7.08 -18.48 -12.18
CA TRP A 261 -5.69 -18.08 -12.45
C TRP A 261 -4.67 -18.78 -11.56
N ALA A 262 -5.08 -19.27 -10.40
CA ALA A 262 -4.22 -19.93 -9.43
C ALA A 262 -4.45 -21.45 -9.34
N ASP A 263 -5.40 -22.01 -10.08
CA ASP A 263 -5.81 -23.43 -9.98
C ASP A 263 -4.64 -24.39 -10.18
N GLY A 264 -3.74 -24.13 -11.12
CA GLY A 264 -2.57 -24.96 -11.35
C GLY A 264 -1.69 -25.04 -10.10
N ARG A 265 -1.38 -23.89 -9.48
CA ARG A 265 -0.56 -23.80 -8.26
C ARG A 265 -1.24 -24.45 -7.05
N VAL A 266 -2.54 -24.24 -6.91
CA VAL A 266 -3.33 -24.84 -5.81
C VAL A 266 -3.36 -26.35 -5.94
N ASN A 267 -3.61 -26.89 -7.15
CA ASN A 267 -3.60 -28.32 -7.42
C ASN A 267 -2.23 -28.95 -7.14
N GLU A 268 -1.13 -28.30 -7.57
CA GLU A 268 0.22 -28.75 -7.33
C GLU A 268 0.52 -28.83 -5.82
N TYR A 269 0.14 -27.85 -5.04
CA TYR A 269 0.27 -27.85 -3.58
C TYR A 269 -0.43 -29.05 -2.94
N PHE A 270 -1.69 -29.36 -3.33
CA PHE A 270 -2.42 -30.49 -2.80
C PHE A 270 -1.87 -31.85 -3.26
N GLN A 271 -1.35 -31.94 -4.50
CA GLN A 271 -0.65 -33.15 -4.97
C GLN A 271 0.59 -33.45 -4.13
N GLN A 272 1.39 -32.46 -3.79
CA GLN A 272 2.56 -32.64 -2.93
C GLN A 272 2.21 -33.12 -1.52
N LEU A 273 1.13 -32.59 -0.94
CA LEU A 273 0.63 -33.04 0.37
C LEU A 273 0.17 -34.49 0.37
N THR A 274 -0.42 -34.97 -0.72
CA THR A 274 -0.92 -36.35 -0.82
C THR A 274 0.19 -37.34 -1.14
N ALA A 275 1.20 -36.93 -1.92
CA ALA A 275 2.36 -37.76 -2.24
C ALA A 275 3.27 -38.06 -1.02
N GLY A 276 3.27 -37.21 0.00
CA GLY A 276 4.05 -37.35 1.23
C GLY A 276 3.34 -38.11 2.36
N ARG A 277 2.12 -38.61 2.18
CA ARG A 277 1.43 -39.44 3.18
C ARG A 277 1.78 -40.92 2.97
N PRO A 278 2.45 -41.61 3.93
CA PRO A 278 2.54 -43.06 3.91
C PRO A 278 1.11 -43.62 4.04
N GLY A 279 0.74 -44.52 3.14
CA GLY A 279 -0.53 -45.24 3.11
C GLY A 279 -0.78 -46.09 4.36
#